data_a7554040b6809d528f3b1c22a789458c
#
_entry.id   a7554040b6809d528f3b1c22a789458c
#
_cell.length_a   1.000
_cell.length_b   1.000
_cell.length_c   1.000
_cell.angle_alpha   90.00
_cell.angle_beta   90.00
_cell.angle_gamma   90.00
#
_symmetry.space_group_name_H-M   'P 1'
#
loop_
_entity.id
_entity.type
_entity.pdbx_description
1 polymer ?
#
loop_
_entity_poly.entity_id
_entity_poly.type
_entity_poly.pdbx_seq_one_letter_code
_entity_poly.pdbx_strand_id
1 'polypeptide(L)'
;MNDHVDVVVIGGGSAGLAAAVTAAREGATVRLLERHGFLGGMGTASLVHTFCGLYLLRKEPDAVLANPGFPSEIAGRMIVATGQGPVRMGRVDVLPQHPVEFVRIADELVAGERSLDVRWHTEVTGASCDADGWEIAWSCRGQAGKTRASAVVDASGDAVLADWIGGSTEMTESPKLQRPAYVFGIQSVEAPGDPLTLAGWLVEGVRAGDLPPTALGLTFRASGRPGESFGTLDLTGAEQQEGYDPLDPICLSRLEVEGRKVASAVVDFLRSRANGWQRAFVSHWPARAGVRESRRWVGESQLTGADILSGRRFEDEIALATWPLELRETAKGAKLRFPEGDRPAGIPLGTLRVKGEDRLFVAGRCLSCDHEAQASIRVMGTCFATGQGAGLAAAMRANGGEMGGVIERLRPVF
;
A
#
# COMPACT_ATOMS: atom_id res chain seq x y z
N MET A 1 -33.56 1.13 7.69
CA MET A 1 -32.48 2.14 7.82
C MET A 1 -32.17 2.61 6.42
N ASN A 2 -32.12 3.92 6.20
CA ASN A 2 -31.78 4.46 4.89
C ASN A 2 -30.31 4.07 4.63
N ASP A 3 -30.06 3.18 3.68
CA ASP A 3 -28.73 2.63 3.42
C ASP A 3 -27.96 3.50 2.38
N HIS A 4 -28.22 4.82 2.45
CA HIS A 4 -27.58 5.84 1.62
C HIS A 4 -26.54 6.62 2.42
N VAL A 5 -25.36 6.80 1.82
CA VAL A 5 -24.26 7.64 2.32
C VAL A 5 -23.76 8.56 1.21
N ASP A 6 -23.04 9.62 1.56
CA ASP A 6 -22.46 10.52 0.55
C ASP A 6 -21.31 9.82 -0.19
N VAL A 7 -20.46 9.09 0.53
CA VAL A 7 -19.27 8.42 -0.04
C VAL A 7 -19.16 6.98 0.44
N VAL A 8 -18.96 6.04 -0.50
CA VAL A 8 -18.49 4.70 -0.19
C VAL A 8 -16.99 4.60 -0.53
N VAL A 9 -16.19 4.12 0.41
CA VAL A 9 -14.77 3.81 0.20
C VAL A 9 -14.58 2.30 0.20
N ILE A 10 -13.95 1.74 -0.83
CA ILE A 10 -13.73 0.31 -1.00
C ILE A 10 -12.27 -0.03 -0.71
N GLY A 11 -12.06 -0.83 0.33
CA GLY A 11 -10.75 -1.23 0.84
C GLY A 11 -10.18 -0.26 1.86
N GLY A 12 -9.92 -0.75 3.06
CA GLY A 12 -9.36 -0.01 4.19
C GLY A 12 -7.83 -0.04 4.28
N GLY A 13 -7.14 -0.13 3.12
CA GLY A 13 -5.69 0.02 3.05
C GLY A 13 -5.24 1.45 3.37
N SER A 14 -3.94 1.74 3.21
CA SER A 14 -3.38 3.08 3.50
C SER A 14 -4.14 4.20 2.78
N ALA A 15 -4.46 4.01 1.50
CA ALA A 15 -5.21 5.00 0.72
C ALA A 15 -6.67 5.10 1.16
N GLY A 16 -7.34 3.96 1.38
CA GLY A 16 -8.76 3.97 1.77
C GLY A 16 -8.99 4.51 3.18
N LEU A 17 -8.09 4.23 4.13
CA LEU A 17 -8.10 4.84 5.46
C LEU A 17 -8.01 6.38 5.34
N ALA A 18 -7.04 6.87 4.58
CA ALA A 18 -6.88 8.30 4.36
C ALA A 18 -8.09 8.92 3.66
N ALA A 19 -8.64 8.24 2.64
CA ALA A 19 -9.82 8.71 1.91
C ALA A 19 -11.06 8.80 2.81
N ALA A 20 -11.33 7.75 3.59
CA ALA A 20 -12.51 7.69 4.45
C ALA A 20 -12.46 8.75 5.56
N VAL A 21 -11.34 8.88 6.25
CA VAL A 21 -11.14 9.88 7.30
C VAL A 21 -11.24 11.30 6.73
N THR A 22 -10.60 11.55 5.57
CA THR A 22 -10.65 12.87 4.93
C THR A 22 -12.07 13.21 4.50
N ALA A 23 -12.78 12.31 3.83
CA ALA A 23 -14.16 12.57 3.42
C ALA A 23 -15.10 12.85 4.60
N ALA A 24 -14.94 12.10 5.71
CA ALA A 24 -15.72 12.33 6.92
C ALA A 24 -15.44 13.70 7.56
N ARG A 25 -14.18 14.13 7.59
CA ARG A 25 -13.76 15.47 8.08
C ARG A 25 -14.27 16.61 7.20
N GLU A 26 -14.55 16.34 5.94
CA GLU A 26 -15.20 17.26 5.01
C GLU A 26 -16.73 17.30 5.17
N GLY A 27 -17.26 16.63 6.17
CA GLY A 27 -18.68 16.63 6.51
C GLY A 27 -19.53 15.60 5.76
N ALA A 28 -18.91 14.75 4.93
CA ALA A 28 -19.62 13.67 4.25
C ALA A 28 -19.99 12.54 5.23
N THR A 29 -21.13 11.89 4.99
CA THR A 29 -21.43 10.58 5.56
C THR A 29 -20.69 9.52 4.76
N VAL A 30 -19.86 8.70 5.43
CA VAL A 30 -18.94 7.77 4.76
C VAL A 30 -19.18 6.34 5.22
N ARG A 31 -19.17 5.40 4.28
CA ARG A 31 -19.08 3.97 4.56
C ARG A 31 -17.79 3.41 4.00
N LEU A 32 -16.95 2.86 4.87
CA LEU A 32 -15.73 2.14 4.49
C LEU A 32 -15.98 0.63 4.54
N LEU A 33 -15.78 -0.05 3.41
CA LEU A 33 -15.92 -1.51 3.29
C LEU A 33 -14.53 -2.16 3.29
N GLU A 34 -14.24 -2.99 4.30
CA GLU A 34 -12.96 -3.70 4.42
C GLU A 34 -13.17 -5.20 4.63
N ARG A 35 -12.51 -6.03 3.82
CA ARG A 35 -12.61 -7.49 3.86
C ARG A 35 -11.93 -8.14 5.06
N HIS A 36 -10.92 -7.47 5.65
CA HIS A 36 -10.26 -7.92 6.88
C HIS A 36 -10.98 -7.38 8.12
N GLY A 37 -10.61 -7.88 9.29
CA GLY A 37 -11.06 -7.37 10.59
C GLY A 37 -10.22 -6.21 11.12
N PHE A 38 -9.40 -5.56 10.29
CA PHE A 38 -8.53 -4.44 10.62
C PHE A 38 -8.16 -3.63 9.39
N LEU A 39 -7.81 -2.36 9.58
CA LEU A 39 -7.36 -1.44 8.52
C LEU A 39 -5.84 -1.45 8.34
N GLY A 40 -5.34 -0.70 7.35
CA GLY A 40 -3.94 -0.48 7.07
C GLY A 40 -3.38 -1.26 5.87
N GLY A 41 -4.13 -2.26 5.37
CA GLY A 41 -3.81 -2.99 4.15
C GLY A 41 -2.42 -3.64 4.14
N MET A 42 -1.52 -3.19 3.26
CA MET A 42 -0.16 -3.76 3.16
C MET A 42 0.64 -3.60 4.45
N GLY A 43 0.45 -2.51 5.19
CA GLY A 43 1.15 -2.24 6.46
C GLY A 43 0.71 -3.15 7.61
N THR A 44 -0.48 -3.73 7.52
CA THR A 44 -1.06 -4.59 8.56
C THR A 44 -1.28 -6.01 8.05
N ALA A 45 -2.10 -6.22 7.01
CA ALA A 45 -2.41 -7.54 6.48
C ALA A 45 -1.18 -8.26 5.89
N SER A 46 -0.25 -7.52 5.29
CA SER A 46 0.98 -8.08 4.71
C SER A 46 2.24 -7.72 5.53
N LEU A 47 2.09 -7.18 6.74
CA LEU A 47 3.16 -6.86 7.70
C LEU A 47 4.29 -5.96 7.15
N VAL A 48 4.04 -5.15 6.13
CA VAL A 48 5.04 -4.22 5.61
C VAL A 48 5.31 -3.14 6.67
N HIS A 49 6.47 -3.23 7.31
CA HIS A 49 6.81 -2.55 8.55
C HIS A 49 7.58 -1.22 8.37
N THR A 50 7.40 -0.56 7.22
CA THR A 50 8.06 0.72 6.92
C THR A 50 7.16 1.59 6.06
N PHE A 51 6.91 2.84 6.48
CA PHE A 51 6.28 3.85 5.64
C PHE A 51 7.33 4.50 4.75
N CYS A 52 7.33 4.13 3.48
CA CYS A 52 8.13 4.72 2.41
C CYS A 52 7.35 5.85 1.73
N GLY A 53 8.03 6.84 1.13
CA GLY A 53 7.40 7.91 0.35
C GLY A 53 6.69 8.99 1.19
N LEU A 54 7.03 9.10 2.47
CA LEU A 54 6.56 10.19 3.34
C LEU A 54 7.43 11.44 3.22
N TYR A 55 8.72 11.27 2.95
CA TYR A 55 9.73 12.32 3.07
C TYR A 55 10.29 12.69 1.71
N LEU A 56 10.69 13.96 1.57
CA LEU A 56 11.44 14.46 0.42
C LEU A 56 12.80 13.76 0.31
N LEU A 57 13.28 13.55 -0.91
CA LEU A 57 14.67 13.15 -1.16
C LEU A 57 15.57 14.34 -0.89
N ARG A 58 16.49 14.22 0.06
CA ARG A 58 17.39 15.30 0.47
C ARG A 58 18.74 14.76 0.90
N LYS A 59 19.77 15.60 0.78
CA LYS A 59 21.13 15.31 1.28
C LYS A 59 21.30 15.70 2.75
N GLU A 60 20.54 16.68 3.20
CA GLU A 60 20.52 17.15 4.59
C GLU A 60 20.06 16.04 5.54
N PRO A 61 20.52 16.05 6.80
CA PRO A 61 20.21 14.97 7.76
C PRO A 61 18.74 14.97 8.19
N ASP A 62 18.08 16.11 8.17
CA ASP A 62 16.71 16.24 8.67
C ASP A 62 15.69 15.75 7.63
N ALA A 63 14.87 14.80 8.00
CA ALA A 63 13.77 14.32 7.18
C ALA A 63 12.64 15.36 7.12
N VAL A 64 12.19 15.70 5.90
CA VAL A 64 11.11 16.67 5.67
C VAL A 64 9.92 15.96 5.03
N LEU A 65 8.76 16.06 5.67
CA LEU A 65 7.52 15.50 5.14
C LEU A 65 7.16 16.18 3.81
N ALA A 66 6.76 15.36 2.84
CA ALA A 66 6.47 15.83 1.49
C ALA A 66 5.02 16.32 1.32
N ASN A 67 4.09 15.64 1.99
CA ASN A 67 2.66 15.90 1.85
C ASN A 67 2.06 16.24 3.22
N PRO A 68 1.40 17.41 3.37
CA PRO A 68 0.72 17.79 4.62
C PRO A 68 -0.61 17.04 4.82
N GLY A 69 -1.25 17.30 5.96
CA GLY A 69 -2.55 16.73 6.31
C GLY A 69 -2.45 15.30 6.81
N PHE A 70 -3.25 14.39 6.25
CA PHE A 70 -3.31 13.00 6.72
C PHE A 70 -1.94 12.28 6.73
N PRO A 71 -1.06 12.40 5.69
CA PRO A 71 0.28 11.80 5.73
C PRO A 71 1.14 12.27 6.91
N SER A 72 1.04 13.54 7.26
CA SER A 72 1.77 14.11 8.40
C SER A 72 1.18 13.66 9.74
N GLU A 73 -0.14 13.56 9.83
CA GLU A 73 -0.83 13.08 11.04
C GLU A 73 -0.48 11.63 11.36
N ILE A 74 -0.59 10.73 10.37
CA ILE A 74 -0.27 9.31 10.57
C ILE A 74 1.20 9.10 10.92
N ALA A 75 2.11 9.87 10.31
CA ALA A 75 3.52 9.84 10.65
C ALA A 75 3.77 10.26 12.11
N GLY A 76 3.18 11.37 12.55
CA GLY A 76 3.28 11.85 13.93
C GLY A 76 2.74 10.85 14.95
N ARG A 77 1.56 10.27 14.69
CA ARG A 77 0.97 9.23 15.54
C ARG A 77 1.86 7.98 15.62
N MET A 78 2.45 7.56 14.50
CA MET A 78 3.34 6.40 14.46
C MET A 78 4.64 6.65 15.24
N ILE A 79 5.24 7.83 15.11
CA ILE A 79 6.42 8.22 15.90
C ILE A 79 6.13 8.17 17.39
N VAL A 80 4.99 8.71 17.81
CA VAL A 80 4.56 8.67 19.23
C VAL A 80 4.34 7.24 19.70
N ALA A 81 3.67 6.41 18.89
CA ALA A 81 3.34 5.02 19.27
C ALA A 81 4.55 4.10 19.36
N THR A 82 5.55 4.29 18.47
CA THR A 82 6.73 3.43 18.41
C THR A 82 7.96 3.99 19.13
N GLY A 83 7.97 5.29 19.41
CA GLY A 83 9.17 5.99 19.88
C GLY A 83 10.29 6.09 18.84
N GLN A 84 10.01 5.74 17.57
CA GLN A 84 11.00 5.73 16.48
C GLN A 84 10.72 6.87 15.50
N GLY A 85 11.73 7.69 15.26
CA GLY A 85 11.70 8.71 14.21
C GLY A 85 12.07 8.17 12.83
N PRO A 86 12.15 9.07 11.82
CA PRO A 86 12.60 8.70 10.48
C PRO A 86 14.03 8.17 10.49
N VAL A 87 14.31 7.20 9.62
CA VAL A 87 15.61 6.56 9.48
C VAL A 87 16.10 6.71 8.04
N ARG A 88 17.36 7.16 7.87
CA ARG A 88 18.03 7.23 6.58
C ARG A 88 18.43 5.84 6.11
N MET A 89 17.95 5.43 4.94
CA MET A 89 18.29 4.19 4.26
C MET A 89 18.88 4.49 2.88
N GLY A 90 20.19 4.56 2.80
CA GLY A 90 20.87 5.02 1.60
C GLY A 90 20.52 6.48 1.27
N ARG A 91 19.78 6.71 0.18
CA ARG A 91 19.36 8.04 -0.27
C ARG A 91 17.94 8.43 0.16
N VAL A 92 17.21 7.55 0.81
CA VAL A 92 15.80 7.78 1.19
C VAL A 92 15.64 7.85 2.70
N ASP A 93 14.70 8.66 3.17
CA ASP A 93 14.20 8.63 4.53
C ASP A 93 12.91 7.81 4.60
N VAL A 94 12.84 6.95 5.57
CA VAL A 94 11.67 6.09 5.82
C VAL A 94 11.25 6.19 7.28
N LEU A 95 9.98 5.96 7.55
CA LEU A 95 9.51 5.87 8.93
C LEU A 95 9.26 4.38 9.27
N PRO A 96 10.03 3.80 10.21
CA PRO A 96 9.69 2.50 10.77
C PRO A 96 8.28 2.53 11.34
N GLN A 97 7.51 1.50 11.06
CA GLN A 97 6.18 1.32 11.62
C GLN A 97 6.05 -0.10 12.19
N HIS A 98 5.16 -0.27 13.16
CA HIS A 98 4.81 -1.57 13.69
C HIS A 98 3.36 -1.92 13.31
N PRO A 99 3.10 -3.09 12.68
CA PRO A 99 1.76 -3.43 12.19
C PRO A 99 0.67 -3.38 13.26
N VAL A 100 0.98 -3.79 14.50
CA VAL A 100 0.04 -3.73 15.64
C VAL A 100 -0.31 -2.28 16.00
N GLU A 101 0.70 -1.39 16.03
CA GLU A 101 0.47 0.03 16.31
C GLU A 101 -0.31 0.68 15.18
N PHE A 102 -0.06 0.27 13.92
CA PHE A 102 -0.82 0.80 12.80
C PHE A 102 -2.30 0.41 12.85
N VAL A 103 -2.63 -0.82 13.24
CA VAL A 103 -4.04 -1.22 13.48
C VAL A 103 -4.66 -0.31 14.53
N ARG A 104 -4.02 -0.15 15.70
CA ARG A 104 -4.53 0.68 16.80
C ARG A 104 -4.74 2.14 16.39
N ILE A 105 -3.77 2.73 15.69
CA ILE A 105 -3.88 4.12 15.20
C ILE A 105 -5.02 4.24 14.18
N ALA A 106 -5.17 3.26 13.28
CA ALA A 106 -6.25 3.26 12.31
C ALA A 106 -7.63 3.19 12.98
N ASP A 107 -7.79 2.34 14.00
CA ASP A 107 -9.01 2.23 14.79
C ASP A 107 -9.34 3.55 15.51
N GLU A 108 -8.34 4.20 16.12
CA GLU A 108 -8.49 5.50 16.77
C GLU A 108 -8.91 6.59 15.77
N LEU A 109 -8.32 6.61 14.57
CA LEU A 109 -8.65 7.58 13.53
C LEU A 109 -10.11 7.44 13.08
N VAL A 110 -10.57 6.22 12.80
CA VAL A 110 -11.95 6.02 12.33
C VAL A 110 -12.97 6.21 13.46
N ALA A 111 -12.65 5.81 14.70
CA ALA A 111 -13.51 6.02 15.85
C ALA A 111 -13.69 7.53 16.21
N GLY A 112 -12.73 8.36 15.82
CA GLY A 112 -12.78 9.81 15.99
C GLY A 112 -13.79 10.51 15.08
N GLU A 113 -14.23 9.85 13.99
CA GLU A 113 -15.09 10.46 12.95
C GLU A 113 -16.52 9.91 13.05
N ARG A 114 -17.45 10.71 13.61
CA ARG A 114 -18.85 10.28 13.85
C ARG A 114 -19.64 9.95 12.59
N SER A 115 -19.27 10.54 11.46
CA SER A 115 -19.92 10.35 10.15
C SER A 115 -19.32 9.18 9.36
N LEU A 116 -18.34 8.44 9.92
CA LEU A 116 -17.67 7.31 9.28
C LEU A 116 -18.15 5.98 9.87
N ASP A 117 -18.84 5.18 9.04
CA ASP A 117 -19.29 3.82 9.34
C ASP A 117 -18.33 2.80 8.69
N VAL A 118 -17.61 2.02 9.48
CA VAL A 118 -16.71 0.97 8.98
C VAL A 118 -17.39 -0.40 9.03
N ARG A 119 -17.42 -1.09 7.88
CA ARG A 119 -17.92 -2.46 7.77
C ARG A 119 -16.76 -3.42 7.57
N TRP A 120 -16.43 -4.11 8.65
CA TRP A 120 -15.40 -5.15 8.70
C TRP A 120 -15.88 -6.45 8.08
N HIS A 121 -14.94 -7.30 7.64
CA HIS A 121 -15.23 -8.60 7.03
C HIS A 121 -16.23 -8.51 5.87
N THR A 122 -16.22 -7.35 5.18
CA THR A 122 -17.20 -7.02 4.14
C THR A 122 -16.50 -6.91 2.79
N GLU A 123 -16.93 -7.77 1.88
CA GLU A 123 -16.38 -7.86 0.54
C GLU A 123 -17.40 -7.31 -0.47
N VAL A 124 -16.94 -6.47 -1.40
CA VAL A 124 -17.79 -5.98 -2.49
C VAL A 124 -18.05 -7.10 -3.48
N THR A 125 -19.31 -7.27 -3.86
CA THR A 125 -19.78 -8.35 -4.73
C THR A 125 -20.50 -7.85 -5.97
N GLY A 126 -20.59 -6.52 -6.14
CA GLY A 126 -21.18 -5.89 -7.33
C GLY A 126 -21.21 -4.38 -7.21
N ALA A 127 -21.29 -3.71 -8.35
CA ALA A 127 -21.46 -2.27 -8.44
C ALA A 127 -22.28 -1.90 -9.68
N SER A 128 -23.10 -0.87 -9.54
CA SER A 128 -23.77 -0.21 -10.68
C SER A 128 -23.92 1.27 -10.40
N CYS A 129 -23.99 2.08 -11.45
CA CYS A 129 -24.21 3.52 -11.37
C CYS A 129 -25.43 3.89 -12.21
N ASP A 130 -26.29 4.75 -11.66
CA ASP A 130 -27.45 5.32 -12.35
C ASP A 130 -27.48 6.86 -12.18
N ALA A 131 -28.56 7.51 -12.62
CA ALA A 131 -28.72 8.96 -12.48
C ALA A 131 -28.68 9.44 -11.03
N ASP A 132 -29.14 8.60 -10.10
CA ASP A 132 -29.25 8.92 -8.67
C ASP A 132 -27.97 8.62 -7.89
N GLY A 133 -27.00 7.92 -8.49
CA GLY A 133 -25.71 7.61 -7.88
C GLY A 133 -25.29 6.13 -8.03
N TRP A 134 -24.50 5.69 -7.09
CA TRP A 134 -23.92 4.34 -7.03
C TRP A 134 -24.78 3.41 -6.17
N GLU A 135 -24.90 2.16 -6.59
CA GLU A 135 -25.32 1.04 -5.75
C GLU A 135 -24.16 0.04 -5.63
N ILE A 136 -23.65 -0.12 -4.43
CA ILE A 136 -22.56 -1.07 -4.11
C ILE A 136 -23.16 -2.26 -3.38
N ALA A 137 -23.11 -3.43 -3.99
CA ALA A 137 -23.46 -4.69 -3.38
C ALA A 137 -22.27 -5.26 -2.61
N TRP A 138 -22.54 -5.85 -1.45
CA TRP A 138 -21.50 -6.40 -0.59
C TRP A 138 -21.99 -7.66 0.14
N SER A 139 -21.05 -8.46 0.63
CA SER A 139 -21.30 -9.64 1.43
C SER A 139 -20.43 -9.66 2.68
N CYS A 140 -21.02 -10.09 3.80
CA CYS A 140 -20.33 -10.36 5.04
C CYS A 140 -20.77 -11.73 5.57
N ARG A 141 -19.87 -12.72 5.56
CA ARG A 141 -20.16 -14.09 6.04
C ARG A 141 -21.46 -14.70 5.49
N GLY A 142 -21.71 -14.50 4.20
CA GLY A 142 -22.92 -15.00 3.53
C GLY A 142 -24.15 -14.10 3.68
N GLN A 143 -24.11 -13.04 4.48
CA GLN A 143 -25.14 -12.02 4.52
C GLN A 143 -24.87 -11.01 3.39
N ALA A 144 -25.81 -10.89 2.46
CA ALA A 144 -25.73 -9.91 1.39
C ALA A 144 -26.41 -8.60 1.78
N GLY A 145 -25.87 -7.48 1.31
CA GLY A 145 -26.45 -6.16 1.48
C GLY A 145 -26.07 -5.23 0.33
N LYS A 146 -26.65 -4.04 0.34
CA LYS A 146 -26.40 -3.01 -0.63
C LYS A 146 -26.26 -1.66 0.07
N THR A 147 -25.45 -0.77 -0.48
CA THR A 147 -25.32 0.63 -0.04
C THR A 147 -25.42 1.53 -1.24
N ARG A 148 -26.26 2.56 -1.14
CA ARG A 148 -26.30 3.64 -2.14
C ARG A 148 -25.37 4.77 -1.73
N ALA A 149 -24.70 5.37 -2.73
CA ALA A 149 -23.77 6.47 -2.49
C ALA A 149 -23.80 7.51 -3.61
N SER A 150 -23.55 8.76 -3.27
CA SER A 150 -23.40 9.84 -4.26
C SER A 150 -22.07 9.75 -5.01
N ALA A 151 -20.99 9.30 -4.33
CA ALA A 151 -19.67 9.10 -4.91
C ALA A 151 -19.00 7.85 -4.31
N VAL A 152 -18.02 7.30 -5.04
CA VAL A 152 -17.26 6.12 -4.63
C VAL A 152 -15.76 6.37 -4.76
N VAL A 153 -14.98 5.85 -3.82
CA VAL A 153 -13.52 5.76 -3.90
C VAL A 153 -13.09 4.30 -3.97
N ASP A 154 -12.55 3.86 -5.10
CA ASP A 154 -11.90 2.54 -5.21
C ASP A 154 -10.45 2.62 -4.70
N ALA A 155 -10.25 2.21 -3.46
CA ALA A 155 -8.96 2.06 -2.80
C ALA A 155 -8.60 0.59 -2.54
N SER A 156 -9.22 -0.33 -3.28
CA SER A 156 -9.02 -1.79 -3.15
C SER A 156 -7.58 -2.22 -3.47
N GLY A 157 -6.90 -1.42 -4.29
CA GLY A 157 -5.56 -1.69 -4.81
C GLY A 157 -5.54 -2.64 -6.01
N ASP A 158 -6.71 -3.19 -6.41
CA ASP A 158 -6.85 -4.18 -7.48
C ASP A 158 -7.88 -3.75 -8.55
N ALA A 159 -8.40 -2.50 -8.47
CA ALA A 159 -9.44 -1.97 -9.35
C ALA A 159 -10.67 -2.90 -9.42
N VAL A 160 -11.15 -3.32 -8.25
CA VAL A 160 -12.17 -4.39 -8.15
C VAL A 160 -13.52 -4.01 -8.76
N LEU A 161 -13.85 -2.73 -8.86
CA LEU A 161 -15.12 -2.29 -9.45
C LEU A 161 -15.15 -2.43 -10.97
N ALA A 162 -13.99 -2.48 -11.64
CA ALA A 162 -13.90 -2.42 -13.09
C ALA A 162 -14.71 -3.51 -13.80
N ASP A 163 -14.68 -4.72 -13.26
CA ASP A 163 -15.37 -5.87 -13.89
C ASP A 163 -16.90 -5.71 -13.86
N TRP A 164 -17.44 -5.03 -12.85
CA TRP A 164 -18.91 -4.86 -12.72
C TRP A 164 -19.46 -3.70 -13.54
N ILE A 165 -18.65 -2.68 -13.81
CA ILE A 165 -19.10 -1.49 -14.54
C ILE A 165 -18.58 -1.44 -15.98
N GLY A 166 -17.82 -2.43 -16.43
CA GLY A 166 -17.15 -2.40 -17.72
C GLY A 166 -16.08 -1.31 -17.82
N GLY A 167 -15.45 -0.96 -16.69
CA GLY A 167 -14.45 0.09 -16.58
C GLY A 167 -13.12 -0.33 -17.22
N SER A 168 -12.42 0.64 -17.83
CA SER A 168 -11.12 0.39 -18.45
C SER A 168 -10.01 0.29 -17.41
N THR A 169 -9.22 -0.78 -17.50
CA THR A 169 -8.03 -1.00 -16.66
C THR A 169 -6.83 -1.40 -17.49
N GLU A 170 -5.66 -1.20 -16.93
CA GLU A 170 -4.39 -1.69 -17.47
C GLU A 170 -3.71 -2.59 -16.45
N MET A 171 -3.05 -3.64 -16.92
CA MET A 171 -2.16 -4.47 -16.14
C MET A 171 -0.87 -4.70 -16.93
N THR A 172 0.24 -4.72 -16.24
CA THR A 172 1.54 -4.95 -16.86
C THR A 172 1.61 -6.38 -17.38
N GLU A 173 2.11 -6.54 -18.60
CA GLU A 173 2.30 -7.86 -19.18
C GLU A 173 3.34 -8.67 -18.41
N SER A 174 3.06 -9.96 -18.22
CA SER A 174 4.06 -10.93 -17.80
C SER A 174 5.18 -11.01 -18.88
N PRO A 175 6.48 -11.04 -18.54
CA PRO A 175 7.06 -11.28 -17.19
C PRO A 175 7.48 -10.02 -16.42
N LYS A 176 7.05 -8.83 -16.80
CA LYS A 176 7.47 -7.56 -16.18
C LYS A 176 6.76 -7.23 -14.87
N LEU A 177 5.71 -7.97 -14.50
CA LEU A 177 5.01 -7.77 -13.23
C LEU A 177 5.99 -7.81 -12.05
N GLN A 178 5.83 -6.88 -11.11
CA GLN A 178 6.67 -6.83 -9.93
C GLN A 178 6.44 -8.05 -9.03
N ARG A 179 7.54 -8.64 -8.55
CA ARG A 179 7.51 -9.81 -7.66
C ARG A 179 6.71 -9.52 -6.40
N PRO A 180 5.87 -10.45 -5.94
CA PRO A 180 5.18 -10.34 -4.66
C PRO A 180 6.16 -10.49 -3.50
N ALA A 181 5.76 -10.04 -2.31
CA ALA A 181 6.53 -10.18 -1.09
C ALA A 181 5.79 -11.05 -0.07
N TYR A 182 6.55 -11.63 0.84
CA TYR A 182 6.03 -12.29 2.03
C TYR A 182 6.77 -11.79 3.26
N VAL A 183 6.08 -11.05 4.13
CA VAL A 183 6.69 -10.54 5.36
C VAL A 183 6.17 -11.35 6.54
N PHE A 184 7.05 -11.71 7.47
CA PHE A 184 6.70 -12.50 8.65
C PHE A 184 7.43 -11.97 9.89
N GLY A 185 6.81 -12.14 11.04
CA GLY A 185 7.40 -11.75 12.33
C GLY A 185 8.20 -12.88 12.95
N ILE A 186 9.30 -12.52 13.59
CA ILE A 186 10.22 -13.44 14.27
C ILE A 186 10.41 -12.93 15.68
N GLN A 187 10.34 -13.81 16.68
CA GLN A 187 10.64 -13.48 18.07
C GLN A 187 11.80 -14.31 18.63
N SER A 188 12.28 -13.87 19.78
CA SER A 188 13.47 -14.41 20.50
C SER A 188 14.77 -14.30 19.68
N VAL A 189 14.90 -13.23 18.89
CA VAL A 189 16.14 -12.81 18.24
C VAL A 189 16.92 -11.93 19.20
N GLU A 190 17.89 -12.52 19.93
CA GLU A 190 18.67 -11.80 20.95
C GLU A 190 19.69 -10.83 20.33
N ALA A 191 20.21 -11.21 19.16
CA ALA A 191 21.08 -10.37 18.34
C ALA A 191 20.66 -10.52 16.87
N PRO A 192 20.17 -9.46 16.21
CA PRO A 192 19.67 -9.56 14.83
C PRO A 192 20.78 -9.98 13.82
N GLY A 193 22.04 -9.76 14.19
CA GLY A 193 23.19 -10.08 13.33
C GLY A 193 23.48 -9.00 12.29
N ASP A 194 24.66 -9.09 11.71
CA ASP A 194 25.03 -8.24 10.57
C ASP A 194 24.32 -8.70 9.29
N PRO A 195 23.64 -7.81 8.55
CA PRO A 195 22.89 -8.15 7.35
C PRO A 195 23.71 -8.87 6.27
N LEU A 196 24.98 -8.49 6.09
CA LEU A 196 25.86 -9.14 5.11
C LEU A 196 26.22 -10.56 5.51
N THR A 197 26.48 -10.77 6.79
CA THR A 197 26.76 -12.10 7.36
C THR A 197 25.54 -13.01 7.20
N LEU A 198 24.35 -12.52 7.54
CA LEU A 198 23.11 -13.29 7.35
C LEU A 198 22.90 -13.66 5.88
N ALA A 199 23.08 -12.71 4.97
CA ALA A 199 22.99 -12.96 3.53
C ALA A 199 24.02 -14.01 3.06
N GLY A 200 25.24 -13.95 3.59
CA GLY A 200 26.28 -14.95 3.31
C GLY A 200 25.86 -16.36 3.68
N TRP A 201 25.29 -16.57 4.88
CA TRP A 201 24.79 -17.88 5.30
C TRP A 201 23.61 -18.37 4.46
N LEU A 202 22.69 -17.48 4.03
CA LEU A 202 21.63 -17.87 3.10
C LEU A 202 22.19 -18.36 1.76
N VAL A 203 23.24 -17.70 1.23
CA VAL A 203 23.95 -18.15 0.01
C VAL A 203 24.57 -19.52 0.21
N GLU A 204 25.24 -19.76 1.35
CA GLU A 204 25.82 -21.06 1.69
C GLU A 204 24.74 -22.14 1.79
N GLY A 205 23.64 -21.85 2.49
CA GLY A 205 22.52 -22.78 2.63
C GLY A 205 21.89 -23.18 1.30
N VAL A 206 21.72 -22.21 0.40
CA VAL A 206 21.19 -22.50 -0.96
C VAL A 206 22.19 -23.33 -1.77
N ARG A 207 23.50 -23.04 -1.70
CA ARG A 207 24.54 -23.82 -2.39
C ARG A 207 24.65 -25.26 -1.86
N ALA A 208 24.45 -25.45 -0.57
CA ALA A 208 24.45 -26.78 0.05
C ALA A 208 23.18 -27.59 -0.21
N GLY A 209 22.10 -26.93 -0.71
CA GLY A 209 20.80 -27.56 -0.90
C GLY A 209 19.94 -27.60 0.37
N ASP A 210 20.37 -26.95 1.46
CA ASP A 210 19.64 -26.85 2.73
C ASP A 210 18.46 -25.87 2.62
N LEU A 211 18.57 -24.86 1.73
CA LEU A 211 17.56 -23.82 1.51
C LEU A 211 17.14 -23.73 0.02
N PRO A 212 15.88 -23.39 -0.25
CA PRO A 212 15.45 -23.15 -1.63
C PRO A 212 16.06 -21.85 -2.18
N PRO A 213 16.24 -21.71 -3.51
CA PRO A 213 16.80 -20.52 -4.14
C PRO A 213 16.04 -19.21 -3.79
N THR A 214 14.73 -19.29 -3.55
CA THR A 214 13.89 -18.14 -3.14
C THR A 214 14.39 -17.51 -1.83
N ALA A 215 15.07 -18.26 -0.96
CA ALA A 215 15.63 -17.74 0.29
C ALA A 215 16.64 -16.61 0.08
N LEU A 216 17.29 -16.51 -1.09
CA LEU A 216 18.21 -15.42 -1.44
C LEU A 216 17.53 -14.04 -1.51
N GLY A 217 16.21 -14.01 -1.67
CA GLY A 217 15.42 -12.77 -1.65
C GLY A 217 15.05 -12.26 -0.26
N LEU A 218 15.56 -12.90 0.82
CA LEU A 218 15.16 -12.58 2.19
C LEU A 218 16.09 -11.52 2.81
N THR A 219 15.46 -10.57 3.49
CA THR A 219 16.15 -9.57 4.31
C THR A 219 15.49 -9.48 5.68
N PHE A 220 16.28 -9.12 6.71
CA PHE A 220 15.79 -9.00 8.07
C PHE A 220 15.93 -7.57 8.59
N ARG A 221 14.99 -7.17 9.45
CA ARG A 221 15.01 -5.88 10.12
C ARG A 221 14.43 -5.99 11.53
N ALA A 222 15.10 -5.39 12.51
CA ALA A 222 14.56 -5.26 13.86
C ALA A 222 13.28 -4.42 13.83
N SER A 223 12.27 -4.81 14.62
CA SER A 223 10.98 -4.10 14.72
C SER A 223 11.04 -2.85 15.61
N GLY A 224 12.10 -2.70 16.40
CA GLY A 224 12.20 -1.72 17.49
C GLY A 224 11.71 -2.26 18.84
N ARG A 225 11.08 -3.44 18.88
CA ARG A 225 10.74 -4.15 20.12
C ARG A 225 11.84 -5.15 20.48
N PRO A 226 12.18 -5.31 21.78
CA PRO A 226 13.20 -6.26 22.18
C PRO A 226 12.91 -7.68 21.72
N GLY A 227 13.91 -8.32 21.10
CA GLY A 227 13.82 -9.70 20.64
C GLY A 227 12.92 -9.94 19.43
N GLU A 228 12.38 -8.90 18.80
CA GLU A 228 11.49 -9.00 17.66
C GLU A 228 12.17 -8.48 16.38
N SER A 229 11.98 -9.22 15.30
CA SER A 229 12.43 -8.85 13.95
C SER A 229 11.38 -9.22 12.91
N PHE A 230 11.46 -8.59 11.74
CA PHE A 230 10.67 -8.97 10.57
C PHE A 230 11.59 -9.50 9.48
N GLY A 231 11.17 -10.61 8.85
CA GLY A 231 11.74 -11.11 7.62
C GLY A 231 10.91 -10.63 6.43
N THR A 232 11.54 -10.06 5.42
CA THR A 232 10.90 -9.68 4.15
C THR A 232 11.47 -10.51 3.03
N LEU A 233 10.66 -11.38 2.46
CA LEU A 233 10.99 -12.30 1.38
C LEU A 233 10.40 -11.80 0.06
N ASP A 234 11.20 -11.66 -0.98
CA ASP A 234 10.71 -11.51 -2.35
C ASP A 234 10.40 -12.90 -2.91
N LEU A 235 9.12 -13.19 -3.10
CA LEU A 235 8.65 -14.46 -3.66
C LEU A 235 8.91 -14.53 -5.18
N THR A 236 8.84 -15.73 -5.72
CA THR A 236 8.91 -15.94 -7.17
C THR A 236 7.76 -15.23 -7.88
N GLY A 237 8.08 -14.43 -8.87
CA GLY A 237 7.11 -13.69 -9.67
C GLY A 237 6.99 -14.24 -11.10
N ALA A 238 6.38 -13.45 -11.96
CA ALA A 238 6.08 -13.80 -13.35
C ALA A 238 7.30 -14.15 -14.19
N GLU A 239 8.50 -13.65 -13.85
CA GLU A 239 9.74 -13.91 -14.55
C GLU A 239 10.23 -15.37 -14.45
N GLN A 240 9.73 -16.12 -13.45
CA GLN A 240 10.10 -17.52 -13.20
C GLN A 240 8.88 -18.44 -13.06
N GLN A 241 7.68 -17.88 -13.07
CA GLN A 241 6.43 -18.62 -12.92
C GLN A 241 5.53 -18.29 -14.13
N GLU A 242 5.53 -19.17 -15.11
CA GLU A 242 4.62 -19.05 -16.26
C GLU A 242 3.16 -19.04 -15.78
N GLY A 243 2.38 -18.08 -16.31
CA GLY A 243 0.97 -17.92 -15.95
C GLY A 243 0.73 -17.30 -14.57
N TYR A 244 1.74 -16.64 -13.96
CA TYR A 244 1.48 -15.86 -12.73
C TYR A 244 0.50 -14.72 -13.00
N ASP A 245 -0.62 -14.75 -12.28
CA ASP A 245 -1.63 -13.70 -12.25
C ASP A 245 -1.86 -13.26 -10.79
N PRO A 246 -1.64 -11.98 -10.46
CA PRO A 246 -1.86 -11.45 -9.10
C PRO A 246 -3.33 -11.37 -8.71
N LEU A 247 -4.27 -11.68 -9.59
CA LEU A 247 -5.72 -11.72 -9.34
C LEU A 247 -6.26 -13.16 -9.28
N ASP A 248 -5.48 -14.15 -9.73
CA ASP A 248 -5.90 -15.56 -9.70
C ASP A 248 -5.76 -16.16 -8.29
N PRO A 249 -6.84 -16.70 -7.70
CA PRO A 249 -6.80 -17.29 -6.36
C PRO A 249 -5.87 -18.50 -6.26
N ILE A 250 -5.60 -19.22 -7.33
CA ILE A 250 -4.66 -20.35 -7.34
C ILE A 250 -3.24 -19.82 -7.19
N CYS A 251 -2.88 -18.78 -7.96
CA CYS A 251 -1.59 -18.11 -7.85
C CYS A 251 -1.38 -17.54 -6.45
N LEU A 252 -2.37 -16.83 -5.91
CA LEU A 252 -2.30 -16.27 -4.56
C LEU A 252 -2.14 -17.35 -3.49
N SER A 253 -2.86 -18.47 -3.60
CA SER A 253 -2.74 -19.60 -2.67
C SER A 253 -1.34 -20.21 -2.68
N ARG A 254 -0.69 -20.30 -3.85
CA ARG A 254 0.70 -20.76 -3.97
C ARG A 254 1.67 -19.83 -3.25
N LEU A 255 1.50 -18.50 -3.39
CA LEU A 255 2.33 -17.51 -2.69
C LEU A 255 2.27 -17.68 -1.16
N GLU A 256 1.07 -17.94 -0.62
CA GLU A 256 0.88 -18.16 0.81
C GLU A 256 1.63 -19.39 1.32
N VAL A 257 1.54 -20.49 0.58
CA VAL A 257 2.21 -21.75 0.96
C VAL A 257 3.74 -21.64 0.80
N GLU A 258 4.20 -21.07 -0.31
CA GLU A 258 5.64 -20.87 -0.57
C GLU A 258 6.25 -19.96 0.49
N GLY A 259 5.61 -18.82 0.78
CA GLY A 259 6.09 -17.87 1.77
C GLY A 259 6.31 -18.51 3.14
N ARG A 260 5.33 -19.24 3.64
CA ARG A 260 5.44 -19.97 4.91
C ARG A 260 6.53 -21.03 4.90
N LYS A 261 6.62 -21.81 3.82
CA LYS A 261 7.62 -22.86 3.68
C LYS A 261 9.05 -22.31 3.70
N VAL A 262 9.31 -21.25 2.93
CA VAL A 262 10.65 -20.62 2.87
C VAL A 262 11.00 -19.95 4.19
N ALA A 263 10.04 -19.20 4.78
CA ALA A 263 10.26 -18.51 6.05
C ALA A 263 10.60 -19.51 7.18
N SER A 264 9.86 -20.62 7.31
CA SER A 264 10.14 -21.65 8.31
C SER A 264 11.52 -22.27 8.11
N ALA A 265 11.83 -22.69 6.88
CA ALA A 265 13.13 -23.31 6.57
C ALA A 265 14.30 -22.38 6.91
N VAL A 266 14.19 -21.09 6.59
CA VAL A 266 15.25 -20.11 6.87
C VAL A 266 15.41 -19.85 8.37
N VAL A 267 14.32 -19.71 9.13
CA VAL A 267 14.41 -19.50 10.58
C VAL A 267 15.06 -20.72 11.24
N ASP A 268 14.66 -21.95 10.87
CA ASP A 268 15.28 -23.19 11.40
C ASP A 268 16.75 -23.29 11.03
N PHE A 269 17.13 -22.94 9.80
CA PHE A 269 18.52 -22.90 9.35
C PHE A 269 19.36 -21.88 10.17
N LEU A 270 18.86 -20.67 10.38
CA LEU A 270 19.56 -19.64 11.14
C LEU A 270 19.69 -19.98 12.63
N ARG A 271 18.73 -20.69 13.21
CA ARG A 271 18.82 -21.18 14.62
C ARG A 271 20.08 -22.02 14.88
N SER A 272 20.52 -22.79 13.89
CA SER A 272 21.71 -23.64 14.01
C SER A 272 23.02 -22.91 13.73
N ARG A 273 22.99 -21.71 13.13
CA ARG A 273 24.19 -21.03 12.61
C ARG A 273 24.42 -19.63 13.17
N ALA A 274 23.34 -18.86 13.37
CA ALA A 274 23.44 -17.46 13.72
C ALA A 274 23.45 -17.27 15.23
N ASN A 275 24.48 -16.57 15.76
CA ASN A 275 24.52 -16.22 17.16
C ASN A 275 23.35 -15.29 17.50
N GLY A 276 22.66 -15.58 18.61
CA GLY A 276 21.45 -14.85 19.04
C GLY A 276 20.15 -15.32 18.36
N TRP A 277 20.19 -16.36 17.49
CA TRP A 277 19.01 -16.93 16.83
C TRP A 277 18.60 -18.31 17.36
N GLN A 278 19.34 -18.88 18.30
CA GLN A 278 19.13 -20.25 18.79
C GLN A 278 17.71 -20.52 19.30
N ARG A 279 17.06 -19.47 19.80
CA ARG A 279 15.70 -19.52 20.34
C ARG A 279 14.67 -18.85 19.41
N ALA A 280 15.10 -18.34 18.25
CA ALA A 280 14.23 -17.65 17.31
C ALA A 280 13.11 -18.56 16.79
N PHE A 281 11.93 -18.01 16.61
CA PHE A 281 10.80 -18.70 16.00
C PHE A 281 9.92 -17.72 15.23
N VAL A 282 9.21 -18.21 14.21
CA VAL A 282 8.21 -17.39 13.50
C VAL A 282 7.03 -17.14 14.44
N SER A 283 6.79 -15.90 14.79
CA SER A 283 5.74 -15.48 15.71
C SER A 283 4.46 -14.99 15.03
N HIS A 284 4.60 -14.46 13.82
CA HIS A 284 3.47 -13.88 13.07
C HIS A 284 3.56 -14.25 11.60
N TRP A 285 2.48 -14.77 11.05
CA TRP A 285 2.24 -14.87 9.63
C TRP A 285 1.43 -13.66 9.15
N PRO A 286 1.68 -13.15 7.93
CA PRO A 286 0.80 -12.15 7.35
C PRO A 286 -0.59 -12.77 7.10
N ALA A 287 -1.62 -11.95 7.11
CA ALA A 287 -2.96 -12.37 6.71
C ALA A 287 -3.04 -12.67 5.20
N ARG A 288 -2.12 -12.10 4.43
CA ARG A 288 -1.94 -12.35 3.00
C ARG A 288 -0.54 -11.97 2.51
N ALA A 289 -0.09 -12.62 1.45
CA ALA A 289 1.09 -12.22 0.71
C ALA A 289 0.95 -10.79 0.16
N GLY A 290 2.06 -10.09 0.02
CA GLY A 290 2.11 -8.71 -0.44
C GLY A 290 2.20 -8.60 -1.95
N VAL A 291 1.08 -8.51 -2.65
CA VAL A 291 1.04 -8.22 -4.09
C VAL A 291 1.41 -6.76 -4.33
N ARG A 292 2.52 -6.53 -5.04
CA ARG A 292 3.03 -5.18 -5.32
C ARG A 292 2.34 -4.52 -6.50
N GLU A 293 1.87 -5.30 -7.46
CA GLU A 293 1.29 -4.82 -8.71
C GLU A 293 0.16 -5.73 -9.17
N SER A 294 -0.93 -5.11 -9.65
CA SER A 294 -2.06 -5.74 -10.31
C SER A 294 -2.69 -4.73 -11.29
N ARG A 295 -3.99 -4.77 -11.48
CA ARG A 295 -4.70 -3.82 -12.34
C ARG A 295 -4.65 -2.39 -11.80
N ARG A 296 -4.62 -1.44 -12.73
CA ARG A 296 -4.73 0.00 -12.50
C ARG A 296 -5.87 0.55 -13.36
N TRP A 297 -6.61 1.49 -12.80
CA TRP A 297 -7.64 2.20 -13.55
C TRP A 297 -7.05 3.07 -14.65
N VAL A 298 -7.79 3.25 -15.75
CA VAL A 298 -7.52 4.30 -16.73
C VAL A 298 -8.24 5.57 -16.28
N GLY A 299 -7.48 6.57 -15.87
CA GLY A 299 -7.96 7.87 -15.43
C GLY A 299 -8.07 8.89 -16.53
N GLU A 300 -8.49 10.12 -16.17
CA GLU A 300 -8.49 11.28 -17.08
C GLU A 300 -7.08 11.67 -17.52
N SER A 301 -6.08 11.43 -16.65
CA SER A 301 -4.66 11.51 -16.96
C SER A 301 -3.93 10.27 -16.45
N GLN A 302 -2.74 10.02 -16.98
CA GLN A 302 -1.88 8.91 -16.55
C GLN A 302 -0.53 9.44 -16.12
N LEU A 303 -0.08 9.10 -14.90
CA LEU A 303 1.26 9.41 -14.42
C LEU A 303 2.25 8.39 -14.98
N THR A 304 3.39 8.86 -15.49
CA THR A 304 4.40 8.00 -16.11
C THR A 304 5.71 7.94 -15.32
N GLY A 305 6.50 6.89 -15.54
CA GLY A 305 7.86 6.80 -15.00
C GLY A 305 8.76 7.96 -15.43
N ALA A 306 8.55 8.49 -16.64
CA ALA A 306 9.27 9.67 -17.13
C ALA A 306 8.91 10.93 -16.32
N ASP A 307 7.64 11.12 -15.95
CA ASP A 307 7.21 12.22 -15.09
C ASP A 307 7.87 12.12 -13.70
N ILE A 308 7.92 10.93 -13.12
CA ILE A 308 8.61 10.71 -11.83
C ILE A 308 10.10 11.05 -11.93
N LEU A 309 10.77 10.53 -12.96
CA LEU A 309 12.22 10.72 -13.11
C LEU A 309 12.62 12.16 -13.41
N SER A 310 11.82 12.91 -14.16
CA SER A 310 12.07 14.34 -14.43
C SER A 310 11.66 15.24 -13.27
N GLY A 311 10.94 14.74 -12.27
CA GLY A 311 10.35 15.57 -11.23
C GLY A 311 9.32 16.55 -11.77
N ARG A 312 8.50 16.09 -12.76
CA ARG A 312 7.51 16.95 -13.43
C ARG A 312 6.46 17.47 -12.45
N ARG A 313 6.12 18.74 -12.58
CA ARG A 313 5.03 19.39 -11.83
C ARG A 313 3.83 19.62 -12.75
N PHE A 314 2.62 19.56 -12.19
CA PHE A 314 1.37 19.72 -12.92
C PHE A 314 0.54 20.87 -12.34
N GLU A 315 -0.29 21.51 -13.18
CA GLU A 315 -1.17 22.59 -12.73
C GLU A 315 -2.27 22.10 -11.77
N ASP A 316 -2.71 20.85 -11.97
CA ASP A 316 -3.75 20.17 -11.19
C ASP A 316 -3.19 19.19 -10.15
N GLU A 317 -1.93 19.32 -9.74
CA GLU A 317 -1.32 18.42 -8.77
C GLU A 317 -1.93 18.58 -7.36
N ILE A 318 -2.14 17.44 -6.70
CA ILE A 318 -2.74 17.34 -5.36
C ILE A 318 -1.81 16.70 -4.32
N ALA A 319 -0.74 16.11 -4.77
CA ALA A 319 0.25 15.43 -3.92
C ALA A 319 1.61 15.36 -4.61
N LEU A 320 2.65 14.98 -3.85
CA LEU A 320 3.98 14.72 -4.35
C LEU A 320 4.33 13.23 -4.25
N ALA A 321 4.90 12.70 -5.33
CA ALA A 321 5.57 11.42 -5.38
C ALA A 321 7.06 11.63 -5.10
N THR A 322 7.57 11.03 -4.02
CA THR A 322 8.94 11.25 -3.54
C THR A 322 9.78 9.97 -3.54
N TRP A 323 9.15 8.81 -3.72
CA TRP A 323 9.86 7.53 -3.74
C TRP A 323 10.50 7.30 -5.10
N PRO A 324 11.74 6.78 -5.18
CA PRO A 324 12.34 6.42 -6.47
C PRO A 324 11.53 5.33 -7.17
N LEU A 325 11.73 5.14 -8.47
CA LEU A 325 11.20 3.96 -9.15
C LEU A 325 11.89 2.73 -8.55
N GLU A 326 11.15 1.92 -7.81
CA GLU A 326 11.63 0.69 -7.17
C GLU A 326 11.05 -0.53 -7.89
N LEU A 327 11.70 -0.90 -8.99
CA LEU A 327 11.30 -2.04 -9.82
C LEU A 327 11.85 -3.36 -9.24
N ARG A 328 10.95 -4.30 -8.95
CA ARG A 328 11.26 -5.64 -8.44
C ARG A 328 10.76 -6.70 -9.41
N GLU A 329 11.31 -6.70 -10.60
CA GLU A 329 10.91 -7.57 -11.71
C GLU A 329 11.69 -8.90 -11.71
N THR A 330 12.82 -8.97 -11.06
CA THR A 330 13.73 -10.13 -11.10
C THR A 330 14.26 -10.52 -9.72
N ALA A 331 14.82 -11.73 -9.63
CA ALA A 331 15.48 -12.25 -8.43
C ALA A 331 16.74 -11.46 -8.02
N LYS A 332 17.23 -10.55 -8.85
CA LYS A 332 18.42 -9.72 -8.55
C LYS A 332 18.13 -8.59 -7.53
N GLY A 333 16.91 -8.53 -7.00
CA GLY A 333 16.48 -7.51 -6.06
C GLY A 333 15.94 -6.25 -6.75
N ALA A 334 15.74 -5.19 -5.95
CA ALA A 334 15.19 -3.93 -6.45
C ALA A 334 16.16 -3.18 -7.36
N LYS A 335 15.67 -2.74 -8.51
CA LYS A 335 16.35 -1.77 -9.37
C LYS A 335 15.81 -0.39 -9.04
N LEU A 336 16.65 0.45 -8.43
CA LEU A 336 16.28 1.82 -8.04
C LEU A 336 16.72 2.82 -9.11
N ARG A 337 15.79 3.68 -9.52
CA ARG A 337 16.07 4.85 -10.37
C ARG A 337 15.55 6.09 -9.66
N PHE A 338 16.45 7.01 -9.35
CA PHE A 338 16.13 8.23 -8.62
C PHE A 338 15.74 9.36 -9.56
N PRO A 339 14.83 10.27 -9.15
CA PRO A 339 14.49 11.43 -9.94
C PRO A 339 15.68 12.38 -10.07
N GLU A 340 15.72 13.12 -11.16
CA GLU A 340 16.76 14.10 -11.46
C GLU A 340 16.81 15.21 -10.40
N GLY A 341 17.99 15.39 -9.80
CA GLY A 341 18.20 16.39 -8.76
C GLY A 341 17.36 16.16 -7.49
N ASP A 342 16.92 14.90 -7.25
CA ASP A 342 16.07 14.52 -6.12
C ASP A 342 14.72 15.28 -6.05
N ARG A 343 14.29 15.86 -7.19
CA ARG A 343 13.04 16.63 -7.26
C ARG A 343 11.81 15.71 -7.22
N PRO A 344 10.81 15.99 -6.36
CA PRO A 344 9.57 15.22 -6.35
C PRO A 344 8.72 15.55 -7.58
N ALA A 345 8.03 14.55 -8.12
CA ALA A 345 7.01 14.75 -9.15
C ALA A 345 5.65 15.08 -8.52
N GLY A 346 4.86 15.92 -9.19
CA GLY A 346 3.47 16.15 -8.84
C GLY A 346 2.60 14.95 -9.21
N ILE A 347 1.53 14.70 -8.47
CA ILE A 347 0.48 13.73 -8.80
C ILE A 347 -0.75 14.53 -9.21
N PRO A 348 -1.14 14.53 -10.51
CA PRO A 348 -2.28 15.30 -10.98
C PRO A 348 -3.61 14.68 -10.52
N LEU A 349 -4.61 15.50 -10.24
CA LEU A 349 -5.96 15.06 -9.83
C LEU A 349 -6.60 14.13 -10.86
N GLY A 350 -6.33 14.35 -12.14
CA GLY A 350 -6.84 13.51 -13.22
C GLY A 350 -6.42 12.03 -13.13
N THR A 351 -5.35 11.69 -12.38
CA THR A 351 -4.95 10.29 -12.14
C THR A 351 -5.84 9.59 -11.12
N LEU A 352 -6.57 10.35 -10.30
CA LEU A 352 -7.51 9.87 -9.29
C LEU A 352 -8.96 9.84 -9.82
N ARG A 353 -9.23 10.40 -10.98
CA ARG A 353 -10.55 10.44 -11.60
C ARG A 353 -10.64 9.41 -12.72
N VAL A 354 -11.56 8.46 -12.58
CA VAL A 354 -11.76 7.42 -13.61
C VAL A 354 -12.34 8.04 -14.88
N LYS A 355 -11.76 7.74 -16.02
CA LYS A 355 -12.18 8.28 -17.31
C LYS A 355 -13.62 7.86 -17.64
N GLY A 356 -14.48 8.84 -17.86
CA GLY A 356 -15.90 8.62 -18.16
C GLY A 356 -16.81 8.44 -16.95
N GLU A 357 -16.25 8.43 -15.73
CA GLU A 357 -17.00 8.22 -14.48
C GLU A 357 -16.84 9.41 -13.53
N ASP A 358 -17.76 10.33 -13.56
CA ASP A 358 -17.67 11.61 -12.84
C ASP A 358 -17.76 11.50 -11.30
N ARG A 359 -18.26 10.36 -10.78
CA ARG A 359 -18.48 10.08 -9.36
C ARG A 359 -17.66 8.92 -8.84
N LEU A 360 -16.67 8.45 -9.62
CA LEU A 360 -15.74 7.39 -9.23
C LEU A 360 -14.33 7.93 -9.16
N PHE A 361 -13.76 7.83 -7.97
CA PHE A 361 -12.39 8.19 -7.68
C PHE A 361 -11.58 6.96 -7.31
N VAL A 362 -10.26 7.05 -7.49
CA VAL A 362 -9.34 5.95 -7.19
C VAL A 362 -8.15 6.45 -6.40
N ALA A 363 -7.57 5.60 -5.57
CA ALA A 363 -6.39 5.96 -4.79
C ALA A 363 -5.47 4.77 -4.50
N GLY A 364 -4.21 5.06 -4.24
CA GLY A 364 -3.23 4.05 -3.88
C GLY A 364 -2.74 3.25 -5.08
N ARG A 365 -2.52 1.95 -4.92
CA ARG A 365 -1.84 1.08 -5.87
C ARG A 365 -2.53 0.97 -7.24
N CYS A 366 -3.85 1.17 -7.31
CA CYS A 366 -4.64 1.03 -8.54
C CYS A 366 -4.97 2.36 -9.24
N LEU A 367 -4.39 3.49 -8.84
CA LEU A 367 -4.59 4.76 -9.55
C LEU A 367 -3.98 4.71 -10.97
N SER A 368 -4.38 5.68 -11.82
CA SER A 368 -3.97 5.73 -13.22
C SER A 368 -2.49 6.10 -13.38
N CYS A 369 -1.68 5.12 -13.71
CA CYS A 369 -0.25 5.29 -13.96
C CYS A 369 0.31 4.14 -14.81
N ASP A 370 1.47 4.34 -15.41
CA ASP A 370 2.20 3.26 -16.07
C ASP A 370 2.91 2.33 -15.03
N HIS A 371 3.51 1.26 -15.52
CA HIS A 371 4.24 0.30 -14.70
C HIS A 371 5.39 0.93 -13.88
N GLU A 372 6.17 1.81 -14.50
CA GLU A 372 7.30 2.45 -13.84
C GLU A 372 6.84 3.44 -12.76
N ALA A 373 5.86 4.29 -13.06
CA ALA A 373 5.32 5.21 -12.05
C ALA A 373 4.67 4.45 -10.88
N GLN A 374 3.97 3.35 -11.15
CA GLN A 374 3.38 2.49 -10.12
C GLN A 374 4.44 2.01 -9.13
N ALA A 375 5.65 1.69 -9.58
CA ALA A 375 6.75 1.27 -8.72
C ALA A 375 7.19 2.36 -7.70
N SER A 376 6.91 3.63 -8.00
CA SER A 376 7.15 4.76 -7.09
C SER A 376 5.94 5.04 -6.19
N ILE A 377 4.73 5.15 -6.78
CA ILE A 377 3.58 5.74 -6.07
C ILE A 377 2.80 4.74 -5.20
N ARG A 378 3.03 3.44 -5.35
CA ARG A 378 2.37 2.39 -4.56
C ARG A 378 2.78 2.33 -3.08
N VAL A 379 3.82 3.07 -2.68
CA VAL A 379 4.31 3.07 -1.29
C VAL A 379 3.34 3.80 -0.36
N MET A 380 3.31 3.40 0.91
CA MET A 380 2.25 3.81 1.84
C MET A 380 2.17 5.32 2.05
N GLY A 381 3.29 6.05 2.10
CA GLY A 381 3.29 7.50 2.24
C GLY A 381 2.57 8.21 1.09
N THR A 382 2.84 7.80 -0.15
CA THR A 382 2.14 8.31 -1.33
C THR A 382 0.68 7.84 -1.36
N CYS A 383 0.40 6.59 -0.91
CA CYS A 383 -0.97 6.10 -0.80
C CYS A 383 -1.80 6.92 0.19
N PHE A 384 -1.23 7.37 1.32
CA PHE A 384 -1.93 8.29 2.24
C PHE A 384 -2.27 9.62 1.56
N ALA A 385 -1.34 10.18 0.79
CA ALA A 385 -1.56 11.45 0.10
C ALA A 385 -2.61 11.35 -1.01
N THR A 386 -2.54 10.31 -1.85
CA THR A 386 -3.54 10.08 -2.90
C THR A 386 -4.91 9.70 -2.32
N GLY A 387 -4.95 8.99 -1.20
CA GLY A 387 -6.17 8.72 -0.44
C GLY A 387 -6.81 9.99 0.09
N GLN A 388 -6.02 10.88 0.69
CA GLN A 388 -6.51 12.22 1.12
C GLN A 388 -7.11 12.98 -0.06
N GLY A 389 -6.44 12.99 -1.22
CA GLY A 389 -6.93 13.64 -2.44
C GLY A 389 -8.25 13.06 -2.95
N ALA A 390 -8.34 11.73 -3.03
CA ALA A 390 -9.54 11.05 -3.50
C ALA A 390 -10.72 11.22 -2.52
N GLY A 391 -10.45 11.18 -1.21
CA GLY A 391 -11.48 11.40 -0.18
C GLY A 391 -12.05 12.81 -0.22
N LEU A 392 -11.19 13.83 -0.35
CA LEU A 392 -11.62 15.22 -0.52
C LEU A 392 -12.43 15.39 -1.80
N ALA A 393 -11.94 14.84 -2.93
CA ALA A 393 -12.63 14.94 -4.22
C ALA A 393 -14.02 14.28 -4.19
N ALA A 394 -14.12 13.08 -3.58
CA ALA A 394 -15.37 12.37 -3.44
C ALA A 394 -16.40 13.14 -2.55
N ALA A 395 -15.95 13.68 -1.41
CA ALA A 395 -16.79 14.50 -0.53
C ALA A 395 -17.27 15.78 -1.22
N MET A 396 -16.38 16.48 -1.90
CA MET A 396 -16.75 17.69 -2.67
C MET A 396 -17.76 17.36 -3.77
N ARG A 397 -17.53 16.26 -4.51
CA ARG A 397 -18.44 15.83 -5.58
C ARG A 397 -19.81 15.44 -5.06
N ALA A 398 -19.88 14.73 -3.94
CA ALA A 398 -21.13 14.35 -3.28
C ALA A 398 -21.94 15.58 -2.85
N ASN A 399 -21.28 16.67 -2.47
CA ASN A 399 -21.88 17.94 -2.05
C ASN A 399 -22.11 18.93 -3.21
N GLY A 400 -21.92 18.51 -4.48
CA GLY A 400 -22.09 19.36 -5.65
C GLY A 400 -20.98 20.40 -5.87
N GLY A 401 -19.83 20.25 -5.19
CA GLY A 401 -18.67 21.14 -5.33
C GLY A 401 -17.87 20.89 -6.61
N GLU A 402 -17.07 21.87 -7.01
CA GLU A 402 -16.19 21.83 -8.16
C GLU A 402 -14.82 21.24 -7.84
N MET A 403 -14.22 20.48 -8.77
CA MET A 403 -12.91 19.83 -8.59
C MET A 403 -11.74 20.81 -8.44
N GLY A 404 -11.88 22.04 -8.91
CA GLY A 404 -10.89 23.12 -8.68
C GLY A 404 -10.57 23.34 -7.20
N GLY A 405 -11.58 23.26 -6.32
CA GLY A 405 -11.40 23.41 -4.89
C GLY A 405 -10.54 22.31 -4.24
N VAL A 406 -10.46 21.11 -4.84
CA VAL A 406 -9.54 20.05 -4.38
C VAL A 406 -8.10 20.49 -4.59
N ILE A 407 -7.80 21.05 -5.77
CA ILE A 407 -6.46 21.50 -6.15
C ILE A 407 -6.02 22.64 -5.25
N GLU A 408 -6.90 23.65 -5.04
CA GLU A 408 -6.61 24.80 -4.18
C GLU A 408 -6.24 24.42 -2.75
N ARG A 409 -6.89 23.38 -2.22
CA ARG A 409 -6.70 22.93 -0.82
C ARG A 409 -5.51 22.01 -0.62
N LEU A 410 -5.12 21.26 -1.64
CA LEU A 410 -4.07 20.21 -1.52
C LEU A 410 -2.79 20.52 -2.29
N ARG A 411 -2.78 21.55 -3.13
CA ARG A 411 -1.62 21.89 -3.94
C ARG A 411 -0.35 22.01 -3.07
N PRO A 412 0.67 21.19 -3.32
CA PRO A 412 1.90 21.25 -2.55
C PRO A 412 2.61 22.60 -2.75
N VAL A 413 2.97 23.25 -1.64
CA VAL A 413 3.70 24.51 -1.62
C VAL A 413 5.19 24.22 -1.44
N PHE A 414 5.97 24.28 -2.54
CA PHE A 414 7.44 24.18 -2.54
C PHE A 414 8.07 25.10 -3.57
#